data_bd452816cd0bfe51852b899014dd254e
#
_entry.id   bd452816cd0bfe51852b899014dd254e
#
_cell.length_a   1.000
_cell.length_b   1.000
_cell.length_c   1.000
_cell.angle_alpha   90.00
_cell.angle_beta   90.00
_cell.angle_gamma   90.00
#
_symmetry.space_group_name_H-M   'P 1'
#
loop_
_entity.id
_entity.type
_entity.pdbx_description
1 polymer ?
#
loop_
_entity_poly.entity_id
_entity_poly.type
_entity_poly.pdbx_seq_one_letter_code
_entity_poly.pdbx_strand_id
1 'polypeptide(L)'
;MAREGRKFSQAERPRGRIGRIFGGLMARLNKPAYHWTVEQLRPVKPKSYLELGFGTGHLEKLVAKKLKPAKLTGVDPSPLMVEVAQKKLRRFRKKMKIDLLEGDDTRLPKDGPYDAITALHSFQFWTHPATTLAEIRSLLAPGGKFVLVLRLHGKRSKAPNPLSRNGDEVSAACKALQDAGFVIQGMRGISRNSHGIVAGIG
;
A
#
# COMPACT_ATOMS: atom_id res chain seq x y z
N MET A 1 -16.09 15.66 -0.50
CA MET A 1 -15.89 16.50 -1.71
C MET A 1 -14.85 15.84 -2.58
N ALA A 2 -15.19 15.49 -3.83
CA ALA A 2 -14.25 14.89 -4.77
C ALA A 2 -13.16 15.90 -5.10
N ARG A 3 -11.91 15.43 -5.29
CA ARG A 3 -10.75 16.26 -5.71
C ARG A 3 -10.90 16.72 -7.16
N GLU A 4 -11.91 17.54 -7.47
CA GLU A 4 -12.00 18.22 -8.77
C GLU A 4 -10.89 19.25 -8.86
N GLY A 5 -10.02 19.11 -9.86
CA GLY A 5 -8.98 20.09 -10.24
C GLY A 5 -7.52 19.74 -9.92
N ARG A 6 -7.20 18.67 -9.18
CA ARG A 6 -5.80 18.30 -8.91
C ARG A 6 -5.17 17.55 -10.10
N LYS A 7 -4.07 18.08 -10.64
CA LYS A 7 -3.26 17.39 -11.67
C LYS A 7 -2.40 16.31 -10.99
N PHE A 8 -2.69 15.03 -11.29
CA PHE A 8 -1.88 13.90 -10.84
C PHE A 8 -0.62 13.74 -11.71
N SER A 9 0.51 13.43 -11.07
CA SER A 9 1.74 13.06 -11.78
C SER A 9 1.63 11.64 -12.36
N GLN A 10 2.49 11.28 -13.33
CA GLN A 10 2.58 9.91 -13.85
C GLN A 10 3.01 8.88 -12.78
N ALA A 11 3.69 9.32 -11.72
CA ALA A 11 4.06 8.47 -10.60
C ALA A 11 2.86 8.19 -9.67
N GLU A 12 1.94 9.14 -9.56
CA GLU A 12 0.74 9.05 -8.71
C GLU A 12 -0.42 8.35 -9.45
N ARG A 13 -0.66 8.71 -10.71
CA ARG A 13 -1.73 8.14 -11.54
C ARG A 13 -1.20 7.85 -12.96
N PRO A 14 -0.53 6.71 -13.17
CA PRO A 14 0.01 6.34 -14.47
C PRO A 14 -1.08 6.24 -15.55
N ARG A 15 -0.79 6.74 -16.76
CA ARG A 15 -1.72 6.74 -17.90
C ARG A 15 -1.02 6.28 -19.18
N GLY A 16 -1.79 5.65 -20.08
CA GLY A 16 -1.34 5.25 -21.41
C GLY A 16 -0.19 4.23 -21.44
N ARG A 17 0.46 4.10 -22.60
CA ARG A 17 1.58 3.16 -22.82
C ARG A 17 2.80 3.47 -21.94
N ILE A 18 3.10 4.74 -21.73
CA ILE A 18 4.20 5.21 -20.88
C ILE A 18 3.97 4.78 -19.44
N GLY A 19 2.73 4.92 -18.93
CA GLY A 19 2.37 4.47 -17.58
C GLY A 19 2.55 2.96 -17.37
N ARG A 20 2.27 2.14 -18.40
CA ARG A 20 2.49 0.68 -18.34
C ARG A 20 3.98 0.33 -18.24
N ILE A 21 4.83 0.98 -19.03
CA ILE A 21 6.29 0.76 -19.03
C ILE A 21 6.89 1.20 -17.71
N PHE A 22 6.51 2.40 -17.23
CA PHE A 22 6.95 2.93 -15.95
C PHE A 22 6.54 2.02 -14.79
N GLY A 23 5.29 1.56 -14.76
CA GLY A 23 4.81 0.61 -13.75
C GLY A 23 5.57 -0.72 -13.76
N GLY A 24 5.94 -1.23 -14.94
CA GLY A 24 6.76 -2.44 -15.08
C GLY A 24 8.18 -2.27 -14.55
N LEU A 25 8.82 -1.12 -14.83
CA LEU A 25 10.16 -0.79 -14.32
C LEU A 25 10.13 -0.63 -12.79
N MET A 26 9.18 0.13 -12.27
CA MET A 26 9.01 0.32 -10.82
C MET A 26 8.78 -1.01 -10.10
N ALA A 27 8.00 -1.92 -10.68
CA ALA A 27 7.78 -3.24 -10.10
C ALA A 27 9.07 -4.07 -9.97
N ARG A 28 10.02 -3.93 -10.90
CA ARG A 28 11.34 -4.59 -10.79
C ARG A 28 12.18 -4.00 -9.67
N LEU A 29 12.21 -2.68 -9.56
CA LEU A 29 12.97 -1.98 -8.52
C LEU A 29 12.40 -2.24 -7.11
N ASN A 30 11.10 -2.47 -7.01
CA ASN A 30 10.41 -2.70 -5.76
C ASN A 30 10.43 -4.18 -5.29
N LYS A 31 11.04 -5.10 -6.04
CA LYS A 31 11.10 -6.52 -5.65
C LYS A 31 11.55 -6.77 -4.21
N PRO A 32 12.64 -6.14 -3.70
CA PRO A 32 13.06 -6.34 -2.31
C PRO A 32 11.95 -5.99 -1.31
N ALA A 33 11.23 -4.88 -1.55
CA ALA A 33 10.12 -4.45 -0.70
C ALA A 33 8.97 -5.46 -0.72
N TYR A 34 8.61 -5.99 -1.90
CA TYR A 34 7.56 -7.02 -2.02
C TYR A 34 7.90 -8.28 -1.24
N HIS A 35 9.14 -8.78 -1.38
CA HIS A 35 9.57 -9.98 -0.67
C HIS A 35 9.60 -9.75 0.84
N TRP A 36 10.17 -8.64 1.29
CA TRP A 36 10.19 -8.28 2.69
C TRP A 36 8.76 -8.20 3.28
N THR A 37 7.83 -7.53 2.59
CA THR A 37 6.43 -7.41 3.03
C THR A 37 5.79 -8.79 3.19
N VAL A 38 5.93 -9.69 2.22
CA VAL A 38 5.37 -11.04 2.31
C VAL A 38 5.95 -11.80 3.50
N GLU A 39 7.24 -11.66 3.79
CA GLU A 39 7.85 -12.31 4.97
C GLU A 39 7.29 -11.75 6.29
N GLN A 40 6.99 -10.43 6.36
CA GLN A 40 6.35 -9.85 7.55
C GLN A 40 4.91 -10.36 7.75
N LEU A 41 4.20 -10.66 6.67
CA LEU A 41 2.82 -11.15 6.71
C LEU A 41 2.71 -12.67 6.89
N ARG A 42 3.77 -13.42 6.64
CA ARG A 42 3.77 -14.90 6.72
C ARG A 42 3.31 -15.46 8.09
N PRO A 43 3.75 -14.88 9.24
CA PRO A 43 3.31 -15.37 10.56
C PRO A 43 1.81 -15.17 10.81
N VAL A 44 1.20 -14.13 10.22
CA VAL A 44 -0.24 -13.84 10.37
C VAL A 44 -1.11 -14.87 9.64
N LYS A 45 -0.60 -15.48 8.55
CA LYS A 45 -1.37 -16.36 7.66
C LYS A 45 -2.71 -15.73 7.24
N PRO A 46 -2.72 -14.54 6.64
CA PRO A 46 -3.92 -13.74 6.45
C PRO A 46 -4.95 -14.48 5.59
N LYS A 47 -6.20 -14.55 6.07
CA LYS A 47 -7.37 -15.00 5.29
C LYS A 47 -7.95 -13.86 4.49
N SER A 48 -7.83 -12.62 4.97
CA SER A 48 -8.26 -11.37 4.34
C SER A 48 -7.09 -10.38 4.23
N TYR A 49 -6.90 -9.82 3.05
CA TYR A 49 -5.79 -8.92 2.73
C TYR A 49 -6.27 -7.69 1.97
N LEU A 50 -5.76 -6.52 2.34
CA LEU A 50 -5.99 -5.24 1.66
C LEU A 50 -4.66 -4.57 1.29
N GLU A 51 -4.57 -4.02 0.07
CA GLU A 51 -3.46 -3.15 -0.34
C GLU A 51 -3.94 -1.77 -0.80
N LEU A 52 -3.31 -0.72 -0.28
CA LEU A 52 -3.52 0.66 -0.69
C LEU A 52 -2.41 1.10 -1.66
N GLY A 53 -2.80 1.40 -2.91
CA GLY A 53 -1.87 1.77 -3.96
C GLY A 53 -1.18 0.57 -4.59
N PHE A 54 -1.94 -0.41 -5.04
CA PHE A 54 -1.43 -1.69 -5.54
C PHE A 54 -0.67 -1.60 -6.88
N GLY A 55 -0.80 -0.50 -7.62
CA GLY A 55 -0.13 -0.30 -8.91
C GLY A 55 -0.41 -1.44 -9.89
N THR A 56 0.64 -2.04 -10.42
CA THR A 56 0.52 -3.12 -11.41
C THR A 56 0.18 -4.49 -10.82
N GLY A 57 -0.17 -4.60 -9.55
CA GLY A 57 -0.57 -5.86 -8.91
C GLY A 57 0.57 -6.87 -8.72
N HIS A 58 1.80 -6.41 -8.49
CA HIS A 58 2.93 -7.33 -8.28
C HIS A 58 2.96 -7.89 -6.86
N LEU A 59 2.70 -7.07 -5.85
CA LEU A 59 2.62 -7.56 -4.48
C LEU A 59 1.41 -8.46 -4.31
N GLU A 60 0.23 -8.08 -4.81
CA GLU A 60 -0.97 -8.93 -4.75
C GLU A 60 -0.74 -10.29 -5.40
N LYS A 61 -0.04 -10.34 -6.56
CA LYS A 61 0.31 -11.61 -7.19
C LYS A 61 1.21 -12.45 -6.30
N LEU A 62 2.15 -11.83 -5.58
CA LEU A 62 3.06 -12.53 -4.67
C LEU A 62 2.31 -13.02 -3.43
N VAL A 63 1.42 -12.19 -2.85
CA VAL A 63 0.52 -12.54 -1.74
C VAL A 63 -0.41 -13.70 -2.16
N ALA A 64 -1.08 -13.60 -3.31
CA ALA A 64 -1.94 -14.65 -3.83
C ALA A 64 -1.20 -15.99 -4.02
N LYS A 65 0.07 -15.94 -4.45
CA LYS A 65 0.89 -17.14 -4.65
C LYS A 65 1.44 -17.73 -3.35
N LYS A 66 1.90 -16.90 -2.43
CA LYS A 66 2.68 -17.32 -1.25
C LYS A 66 1.86 -17.44 0.02
N LEU A 67 0.89 -16.55 0.22
CA LEU A 67 0.06 -16.52 1.43
C LEU A 67 -1.34 -17.08 1.19
N LYS A 68 -1.85 -17.01 -0.05
CA LYS A 68 -3.14 -17.61 -0.49
C LYS A 68 -4.33 -17.20 0.38
N PRO A 69 -4.59 -15.89 0.60
CA PRO A 69 -5.75 -15.45 1.36
C PRO A 69 -7.04 -15.91 0.68
N ALA A 70 -8.12 -16.07 1.44
CA ALA A 70 -9.44 -16.33 0.88
C ALA A 70 -10.00 -15.09 0.15
N LYS A 71 -9.69 -13.89 0.69
CA LYS A 71 -10.09 -12.59 0.14
C LYS A 71 -8.86 -11.70 -0.05
N LEU A 72 -8.72 -11.13 -1.25
CA LEU A 72 -7.71 -10.13 -1.60
C LEU A 72 -8.42 -8.91 -2.16
N THR A 73 -8.24 -7.77 -1.51
CA THR A 73 -8.79 -6.48 -1.92
C THR A 73 -7.64 -5.52 -2.22
N GLY A 74 -7.79 -4.69 -3.24
CA GLY A 74 -6.83 -3.64 -3.56
C GLY A 74 -7.53 -2.37 -4.00
N VAL A 75 -6.96 -1.22 -3.63
CA VAL A 75 -7.41 0.11 -4.05
C VAL A 75 -6.27 0.85 -4.73
N ASP A 76 -6.51 1.41 -5.92
CA ASP A 76 -5.52 2.21 -6.66
C ASP A 76 -6.22 3.35 -7.41
N PRO A 77 -5.68 4.58 -7.42
CA PRO A 77 -6.34 5.72 -8.08
C PRO A 77 -6.26 5.67 -9.60
N SER A 78 -5.50 4.74 -10.18
CA SER A 78 -5.32 4.64 -11.64
C SER A 78 -6.17 3.53 -12.26
N PRO A 79 -7.19 3.85 -13.10
CA PRO A 79 -7.96 2.82 -13.80
C PRO A 79 -7.08 1.93 -14.69
N LEU A 80 -5.96 2.47 -15.22
CA LEU A 80 -4.98 1.68 -15.96
C LEU A 80 -4.32 0.61 -15.07
N MET A 81 -3.99 0.94 -13.82
CA MET A 81 -3.39 -0.02 -12.89
C MET A 81 -4.41 -1.07 -12.48
N VAL A 82 -5.66 -0.70 -12.26
CA VAL A 82 -6.77 -1.64 -12.02
C VAL A 82 -6.87 -2.65 -13.17
N GLU A 83 -6.91 -2.19 -14.43
CA GLU A 83 -6.96 -3.07 -15.61
C GLU A 83 -5.75 -4.03 -15.68
N VAL A 84 -4.53 -3.51 -15.48
CA VAL A 84 -3.29 -4.28 -15.53
C VAL A 84 -3.26 -5.35 -14.43
N ALA A 85 -3.64 -4.98 -13.20
CA ALA A 85 -3.68 -5.90 -12.06
C ALA A 85 -4.77 -6.97 -12.22
N GLN A 86 -5.97 -6.62 -12.74
CA GLN A 86 -7.03 -7.56 -13.03
C GLN A 86 -6.58 -8.66 -14.01
N LYS A 87 -5.89 -8.28 -15.10
CA LYS A 87 -5.32 -9.23 -16.07
C LYS A 87 -4.28 -10.14 -15.40
N LYS A 88 -3.40 -9.56 -14.59
CA LYS A 88 -2.33 -10.30 -13.89
C LYS A 88 -2.86 -11.30 -12.87
N LEU A 89 -3.95 -10.98 -12.18
CA LEU A 89 -4.54 -11.78 -11.11
C LEU A 89 -5.64 -12.73 -11.60
N ARG A 90 -6.04 -12.68 -12.89
CA ARG A 90 -7.17 -13.45 -13.45
C ARG A 90 -7.14 -14.93 -13.06
N ARG A 91 -5.97 -15.57 -13.12
CA ARG A 91 -5.84 -17.01 -12.82
C ARG A 91 -6.10 -17.36 -11.35
N PHE A 92 -5.96 -16.40 -10.41
CA PHE A 92 -6.17 -16.64 -8.98
C PHE A 92 -7.64 -16.52 -8.57
N ARG A 93 -8.50 -15.88 -9.39
CA ARG A 93 -9.94 -15.72 -9.12
C ARG A 93 -10.70 -17.04 -8.95
N LYS A 94 -10.16 -18.14 -9.49
CA LYS A 94 -10.73 -19.49 -9.28
C LYS A 94 -10.51 -20.04 -7.88
N LYS A 95 -9.59 -19.43 -7.10
CA LYS A 95 -9.13 -19.95 -5.80
C LYS A 95 -9.38 -18.99 -4.64
N MET A 96 -9.66 -17.72 -4.92
CA MET A 96 -9.86 -16.67 -3.92
C MET A 96 -10.74 -15.55 -4.47
N LYS A 97 -11.45 -14.85 -3.57
CA LYS A 97 -12.16 -13.62 -3.93
C LYS A 97 -11.15 -12.50 -4.15
N ILE A 98 -11.21 -11.82 -5.31
CA ILE A 98 -10.31 -10.70 -5.66
C ILE A 98 -11.15 -9.50 -6.07
N ASP A 99 -11.06 -8.43 -5.29
CA ASP A 99 -11.74 -7.17 -5.52
C ASP A 99 -10.70 -6.07 -5.73
N LEU A 100 -10.58 -5.56 -6.95
CA LEU A 100 -9.67 -4.47 -7.31
C LEU A 100 -10.49 -3.24 -7.69
N LEU A 101 -10.35 -2.19 -6.90
CA LEU A 101 -11.19 -1.01 -6.92
C LEU A 101 -10.39 0.21 -7.39
N GLU A 102 -11.03 1.06 -8.20
CA GLU A 102 -10.53 2.41 -8.44
C GLU A 102 -10.89 3.29 -7.24
N GLY A 103 -9.87 3.86 -6.59
CA GLY A 103 -10.02 4.73 -5.44
C GLY A 103 -8.68 5.17 -4.89
N ASP A 104 -8.70 6.11 -3.98
CA ASP A 104 -7.51 6.61 -3.29
C ASP A 104 -7.60 6.38 -1.76
N ASP A 105 -6.66 6.98 -1.02
CA ASP A 105 -6.59 6.91 0.43
C ASP A 105 -7.82 7.49 1.17
N THR A 106 -8.76 8.15 0.46
CA THR A 106 -10.00 8.71 1.04
C THR A 106 -11.22 7.82 0.83
N ARG A 107 -11.07 6.69 0.12
CA ARG A 107 -12.16 5.78 -0.23
C ARG A 107 -11.75 4.33 -0.02
N LEU A 108 -11.47 3.97 1.23
CA LEU A 108 -11.14 2.60 1.57
C LEU A 108 -12.39 1.70 1.57
N PRO A 109 -12.23 0.41 1.21
CA PRO A 109 -13.35 -0.54 1.28
C PRO A 109 -13.76 -0.75 2.73
N LYS A 110 -15.09 -0.78 2.98
CA LYS A 110 -15.66 -0.90 4.34
C LYS A 110 -16.04 -2.34 4.71
N ASP A 111 -15.55 -3.30 3.96
CA ASP A 111 -15.87 -4.72 4.11
C ASP A 111 -14.82 -5.50 4.92
N GLY A 112 -14.13 -4.82 5.84
CA GLY A 112 -13.25 -5.42 6.86
C GLY A 112 -13.98 -6.30 7.86
N PRO A 113 -13.29 -6.83 8.90
CA PRO A 113 -11.87 -6.58 9.15
C PRO A 113 -10.91 -7.37 8.25
N TYR A 114 -9.68 -6.85 8.13
CA TYR A 114 -8.60 -7.48 7.37
C TYR A 114 -7.50 -7.98 8.30
N ASP A 115 -7.02 -9.21 8.09
CA ASP A 115 -5.90 -9.78 8.86
C ASP A 115 -4.57 -9.12 8.50
N ALA A 116 -4.45 -8.60 7.29
CA ALA A 116 -3.28 -7.87 6.83
C ALA A 116 -3.68 -6.72 5.92
N ILE A 117 -3.09 -5.55 6.18
CA ILE A 117 -3.21 -4.36 5.33
C ILE A 117 -1.82 -3.90 4.95
N THR A 118 -1.63 -3.47 3.71
CA THR A 118 -0.35 -2.95 3.22
C THR A 118 -0.49 -1.65 2.46
N ALA A 119 0.55 -0.82 2.52
CA ALA A 119 0.70 0.38 1.70
C ALA A 119 2.17 0.51 1.28
N LEU A 120 2.49 0.16 0.02
CA LEU A 120 3.86 0.19 -0.47
C LEU A 120 4.07 1.36 -1.43
N HIS A 121 4.97 2.26 -1.05
CA HIS A 121 5.34 3.43 -1.84
C HIS A 121 4.13 4.28 -2.29
N SER A 122 3.04 4.26 -1.53
CA SER A 122 1.83 5.06 -1.74
C SER A 122 1.67 6.19 -0.71
N PHE A 123 2.25 6.05 0.49
CA PHE A 123 2.11 6.98 1.61
C PHE A 123 2.43 8.43 1.23
N GLN A 124 3.45 8.68 0.40
CA GLN A 124 3.82 10.03 -0.06
C GLN A 124 2.71 10.74 -0.86
N PHE A 125 1.69 10.01 -1.31
CA PHE A 125 0.56 10.57 -2.08
C PHE A 125 -0.66 10.87 -1.22
N TRP A 126 -0.71 10.40 0.04
CA TRP A 126 -1.84 10.64 0.93
C TRP A 126 -1.91 12.11 1.34
N THR A 127 -3.09 12.70 1.25
CA THR A 127 -3.27 14.11 1.60
C THR A 127 -3.71 14.31 3.03
N HIS A 128 -4.34 13.30 3.61
CA HIS A 128 -4.84 13.32 4.99
C HIS A 128 -4.35 12.07 5.74
N PRO A 129 -3.02 11.91 5.95
CA PRO A 129 -2.46 10.67 6.48
C PRO A 129 -3.02 10.27 7.84
N ALA A 130 -3.34 11.24 8.72
CA ALA A 130 -3.93 10.94 10.03
C ALA A 130 -5.33 10.28 9.88
N THR A 131 -6.19 10.82 9.03
CA THR A 131 -7.52 10.26 8.76
C THR A 131 -7.42 8.88 8.12
N THR A 132 -6.53 8.74 7.12
CA THR A 132 -6.32 7.46 6.44
C THR A 132 -5.79 6.39 7.41
N LEU A 133 -4.85 6.74 8.30
CA LEU A 133 -4.34 5.81 9.31
C LEU A 133 -5.41 5.40 10.32
N ALA A 134 -6.25 6.33 10.77
CA ALA A 134 -7.37 6.01 11.65
C ALA A 134 -8.36 5.04 10.98
N GLU A 135 -8.66 5.24 9.69
CA GLU A 135 -9.51 4.34 8.92
C GLU A 135 -8.86 2.96 8.73
N ILE A 136 -7.57 2.89 8.38
CA ILE A 136 -6.81 1.63 8.29
C ILE A 136 -6.86 0.88 9.62
N ARG A 137 -6.70 1.60 10.76
CA ARG A 137 -6.78 1.01 12.09
C ARG A 137 -8.15 0.37 12.34
N SER A 138 -9.23 1.03 11.97
CA SER A 138 -10.59 0.51 12.14
C SER A 138 -10.89 -0.72 11.27
N LEU A 139 -10.18 -0.87 10.15
CA LEU A 139 -10.29 -2.00 9.22
C LEU A 139 -9.37 -3.17 9.57
N LEU A 140 -8.42 -2.99 10.48
CA LEU A 140 -7.48 -4.05 10.85
C LEU A 140 -8.10 -4.98 11.90
N ALA A 141 -8.01 -6.29 11.67
CA ALA A 141 -8.48 -7.29 12.62
C ALA A 141 -7.62 -7.31 13.90
N PRO A 142 -8.17 -7.72 15.05
CA PRO A 142 -7.37 -8.02 16.24
C PRO A 142 -6.25 -9.04 15.90
N GLY A 143 -5.02 -8.74 16.29
CA GLY A 143 -3.83 -9.53 15.92
C GLY A 143 -3.38 -9.39 14.46
N GLY A 144 -4.08 -8.58 13.66
CA GLY A 144 -3.70 -8.26 12.28
C GLY A 144 -2.46 -7.37 12.20
N LYS A 145 -1.87 -7.28 11.00
CA LYS A 145 -0.69 -6.45 10.73
C LYS A 145 -0.94 -5.41 9.65
N PHE A 146 -0.49 -4.19 9.91
CA PHE A 146 -0.31 -3.16 8.90
C PHE A 146 1.16 -3.06 8.54
N VAL A 147 1.49 -3.19 7.25
CA VAL A 147 2.85 -3.04 6.74
C VAL A 147 2.91 -1.82 5.84
N LEU A 148 3.64 -0.81 6.29
CA LEU A 148 3.89 0.44 5.56
C LEU A 148 5.31 0.42 4.99
N VAL A 149 5.46 0.55 3.67
CA VAL A 149 6.77 0.75 3.05
C VAL A 149 6.86 2.14 2.47
N LEU A 150 7.73 2.94 3.05
CA LEU A 150 8.00 4.32 2.65
C LEU A 150 8.92 4.36 1.43
N ARG A 151 8.67 5.32 0.54
CA ARG A 151 9.66 5.82 -0.42
C ARG A 151 10.33 7.05 0.19
N LEU A 152 11.64 6.98 0.42
CA LEU A 152 12.40 8.09 0.97
C LEU A 152 12.75 9.10 -0.14
N HIS A 153 12.45 10.36 0.08
CA HIS A 153 12.63 11.46 -0.88
C HIS A 153 13.64 12.51 -0.43
N GLY A 154 13.92 12.54 0.88
CA GLY A 154 14.79 13.53 1.49
C GLY A 154 14.20 14.95 1.55
N LYS A 155 15.01 15.91 2.02
CA LYS A 155 14.61 17.29 2.37
C LYS A 155 13.99 18.12 1.22
N ARG A 156 14.15 17.72 -0.04
CA ARG A 156 13.64 18.46 -1.22
C ARG A 156 12.37 17.83 -1.82
N SER A 157 11.72 16.98 -1.09
CA SER A 157 10.51 16.31 -1.58
C SER A 157 9.37 17.29 -1.81
N LYS A 158 8.69 17.14 -2.98
CA LYS A 158 7.42 17.80 -3.31
C LYS A 158 6.22 16.86 -3.14
N ALA A 159 6.37 15.81 -2.34
CA ALA A 159 5.31 14.85 -2.10
C ALA A 159 4.04 15.55 -1.55
N PRO A 160 2.84 15.10 -1.96
CA PRO A 160 1.58 15.63 -1.43
C PRO A 160 1.46 15.49 0.09
N ASN A 161 1.93 14.37 0.63
CA ASN A 161 1.95 14.12 2.05
C ASN A 161 3.00 15.02 2.76
N PRO A 162 2.58 15.88 3.70
CA PRO A 162 3.52 16.75 4.44
C PRO A 162 4.61 15.96 5.18
N LEU A 163 4.27 14.77 5.69
CA LEU A 163 5.19 13.91 6.43
C LEU A 163 6.32 13.33 5.56
N SER A 164 6.19 13.41 4.24
CA SER A 164 7.20 12.95 3.27
C SER A 164 8.05 14.08 2.68
N ARG A 165 8.16 15.23 3.34
CA ARG A 165 8.84 16.43 2.78
C ARG A 165 10.13 16.83 3.47
N ASN A 166 10.34 16.41 4.70
CA ASN A 166 11.37 17.02 5.57
C ASN A 166 12.66 16.20 5.70
N GLY A 167 12.77 15.07 5.00
CA GLY A 167 13.95 14.21 5.06
C GLY A 167 14.00 13.30 6.31
N ASP A 168 12.97 13.35 7.14
CA ASP A 168 12.76 12.50 8.31
C ASP A 168 11.46 11.71 8.20
N GLU A 169 11.26 11.14 7.01
CA GLU A 169 10.01 10.46 6.65
C GLU A 169 9.70 9.27 7.58
N VAL A 170 10.73 8.62 8.09
CA VAL A 170 10.57 7.43 8.94
C VAL A 170 10.04 7.82 10.30
N SER A 171 10.69 8.77 11.00
CA SER A 171 10.23 9.24 12.32
C SER A 171 8.85 9.88 12.24
N ALA A 172 8.59 10.67 11.18
CA ALA A 172 7.29 11.30 10.98
C ALA A 172 6.18 10.26 10.75
N ALA A 173 6.45 9.20 9.98
CA ALA A 173 5.50 8.11 9.77
C ALA A 173 5.29 7.28 11.05
N CYS A 174 6.35 7.00 11.81
CA CYS A 174 6.24 6.31 13.11
C CYS A 174 5.38 7.08 14.08
N LYS A 175 5.63 8.40 14.22
CA LYS A 175 4.80 9.25 15.07
C LYS A 175 3.34 9.25 14.63
N ALA A 176 3.07 9.40 13.35
CA ALA A 176 1.70 9.38 12.82
C ALA A 176 0.98 8.05 13.08
N LEU A 177 1.69 6.91 12.97
CA LEU A 177 1.16 5.61 13.33
C LEU A 177 0.81 5.52 14.82
N GLN A 178 1.71 5.96 15.70
CA GLN A 178 1.48 5.98 17.15
C GLN A 178 0.32 6.90 17.53
N ASP A 179 0.26 8.11 16.95
CA ASP A 179 -0.83 9.07 17.16
C ASP A 179 -2.19 8.49 16.69
N ALA A 180 -2.19 7.63 15.67
CA ALA A 180 -3.38 6.89 15.23
C ALA A 180 -3.68 5.63 16.06
N GLY A 181 -2.90 5.35 17.12
CA GLY A 181 -3.12 4.23 18.05
C GLY A 181 -2.57 2.89 17.56
N PHE A 182 -1.59 2.89 16.65
CA PHE A 182 -0.84 1.68 16.30
C PHE A 182 0.33 1.45 17.25
N VAL A 183 0.65 0.18 17.46
CA VAL A 183 1.88 -0.27 18.12
C VAL A 183 2.87 -0.69 17.04
N ILE A 184 4.05 -0.06 17.01
CA ILE A 184 5.12 -0.42 16.08
C ILE A 184 5.77 -1.71 16.57
N GLN A 185 5.77 -2.74 15.72
CA GLN A 185 6.29 -4.09 16.02
C GLN A 185 7.66 -4.33 15.39
N GLY A 186 8.05 -3.55 14.40
CA GLY A 186 9.35 -3.67 13.76
C GLY A 186 9.56 -2.66 12.64
N MET A 187 10.84 -2.40 12.35
CA MET A 187 11.26 -1.49 11.29
C MET A 187 12.52 -2.00 10.61
N ARG A 188 12.68 -1.72 9.31
CA ARG A 188 13.88 -2.09 8.56
C ARG A 188 14.12 -1.21 7.33
N GLY A 189 15.36 -0.76 7.15
CA GLY A 189 15.84 -0.27 5.85
C GLY A 189 15.87 -1.41 4.83
N ILE A 190 15.09 -1.31 3.77
CA ILE A 190 14.99 -2.35 2.72
C ILE A 190 15.97 -2.07 1.60
N SER A 191 16.11 -0.82 1.23
CA SER A 191 17.06 -0.32 0.23
C SER A 191 17.44 1.13 0.57
N ARG A 192 18.37 1.71 -0.21
CA ARG A 192 18.77 3.11 -0.05
C ARG A 192 17.58 4.09 0.02
N ASN A 193 16.49 3.79 -0.70
CA ASN A 193 15.32 4.68 -0.83
C ASN A 193 14.02 4.03 -0.34
N SER A 194 14.09 2.97 0.45
CA SER A 194 12.90 2.29 0.96
C SER A 194 13.09 1.84 2.40
N HIS A 195 12.13 2.16 3.25
CA HIS A 195 12.09 1.76 4.64
C HIS A 195 10.73 1.12 4.97
N GLY A 196 10.77 -0.03 5.63
CA GLY A 196 9.57 -0.75 6.02
C GLY A 196 9.27 -0.60 7.50
N ILE A 197 7.99 -0.45 7.83
CA ILE A 197 7.44 -0.38 9.19
C ILE A 197 6.35 -1.43 9.30
N VAL A 198 6.36 -2.22 10.36
CA VAL A 198 5.31 -3.18 10.73
C VAL A 198 4.61 -2.66 11.97
N ALA A 199 3.30 -2.56 11.92
CA ALA A 199 2.49 -2.08 13.03
C ALA A 199 1.26 -2.99 13.24
N GLY A 200 0.71 -2.98 14.45
CA GLY A 200 -0.51 -3.67 14.82
C GLY A 200 -1.36 -2.82 15.75
N ILE A 201 -2.54 -3.33 16.09
CA ILE A 201 -3.38 -2.78 17.16
C ILE A 201 -3.14 -3.60 18.42
N GLY A 202 -3.02 -2.91 19.56
CA GLY A 202 -2.90 -3.55 20.87
C GLY A 202 -4.19 -4.28 21.29
#